data_0f7e0e107f9165edf5c3c9c8b0b0acb2
#
_entry.id   0f7e0e107f9165edf5c3c9c8b0b0acb2
#
_cell.length_a   1.000
_cell.length_b   1.000
_cell.length_c   1.000
_cell.angle_alpha   90.00
_cell.angle_beta   90.00
_cell.angle_gamma   90.00
#
_symmetry.space_group_name_H-M   'P 1'
#
loop_
_entity.id
_entity.type
_entity.pdbx_description
1 polymer ?
#
loop_
_entity_poly.entity_id
_entity_poly.type
_entity_poly.pdbx_seq_one_letter_code
_entity_poly.pdbx_strand_id
1 'polypeptide(L)'
;MRTVNPTETTRQEKTFVEQISKQAKVNLHDCYQCGKCSAGCPMAEAMDLPPQQIMRLLQMGKVQQVLEAESPWICAQCNTCSSRCPQKVDTAAIMREVRRASHETGHHKLHDSNVFETLFIKGIKSKGKSNEQYLAAQYNVASGHFIQDALNAPKMFQKNMIGISMQQSENPAAIASIVEKCQQETTYKSFTDFEGDEQ
;
A
#
# COMPACT_ATOMS: atom_id res chain seq x y z
N MET A 1 -21.02 4.25 22.06
CA MET A 1 -19.56 4.19 22.27
C MET A 1 -19.23 2.77 22.73
N ARG A 2 -18.67 1.91 21.86
CA ARG A 2 -18.14 0.60 22.28
C ARG A 2 -16.83 0.86 23.00
N THR A 3 -16.75 0.53 24.27
CA THR A 3 -15.48 0.49 25.04
C THR A 3 -14.66 -0.67 24.49
N VAL A 4 -13.68 -0.35 23.64
CA VAL A 4 -12.75 -1.36 23.14
C VAL A 4 -11.81 -1.71 24.28
N ASN A 5 -11.91 -2.95 24.76
CA ASN A 5 -11.02 -3.49 25.78
C ASN A 5 -9.63 -3.68 25.13
N PRO A 6 -8.57 -2.96 25.55
CA PRO A 6 -7.28 -2.98 24.86
C PRO A 6 -6.55 -4.33 24.94
N THR A 7 -7.05 -5.26 25.74
CA THR A 7 -6.44 -6.58 25.98
C THR A 7 -7.11 -7.73 25.25
N GLU A 8 -8.31 -7.57 24.71
CA GLU A 8 -8.99 -8.63 23.98
C GLU A 8 -8.73 -8.48 22.48
N THR A 9 -7.99 -9.43 21.93
CA THR A 9 -7.86 -9.64 20.50
C THR A 9 -8.95 -10.63 20.06
N THR A 10 -9.80 -10.23 19.15
CA THR A 10 -10.87 -11.09 18.64
C THR A 10 -10.27 -12.28 17.85
N ARG A 11 -11.02 -13.38 17.75
CA ARG A 11 -10.62 -14.53 16.94
C ARG A 11 -10.37 -14.14 15.48
N GLN A 12 -11.19 -13.24 14.97
CA GLN A 12 -11.10 -12.69 13.62
C GLN A 12 -9.77 -11.95 13.38
N GLU A 13 -9.37 -11.08 14.32
CA GLU A 13 -8.08 -10.37 14.22
C GLU A 13 -6.90 -11.33 14.20
N LYS A 14 -6.92 -12.40 15.00
CA LYS A 14 -5.87 -13.44 14.99
C LYS A 14 -5.80 -14.14 13.63
N THR A 15 -6.93 -14.56 13.08
CA THR A 15 -7.01 -15.20 11.76
C THR A 15 -6.48 -14.28 10.67
N PHE A 16 -6.79 -12.98 10.74
CA PHE A 16 -6.31 -12.01 9.77
C PHE A 16 -4.79 -11.78 9.87
N VAL A 17 -4.24 -11.72 11.08
CA VAL A 17 -2.77 -11.66 11.30
C VAL A 17 -2.08 -12.89 10.73
N GLU A 18 -2.64 -14.08 10.96
CA GLU A 18 -2.12 -15.33 10.40
C GLU A 18 -2.14 -15.29 8.86
N GLN A 19 -3.20 -14.74 8.28
CA GLN A 19 -3.30 -14.57 6.83
C GLN A 19 -2.21 -13.64 6.28
N ILE A 20 -1.99 -12.46 6.90
CA ILE A 20 -0.89 -11.55 6.55
C ILE A 20 0.46 -12.26 6.65
N SER A 21 0.70 -12.95 7.76
CA SER A 21 1.93 -13.71 8.04
C SER A 21 2.19 -14.79 6.98
N LYS A 22 1.15 -15.54 6.61
CA LYS A 22 1.20 -16.58 5.57
C LYS A 22 1.49 -16.01 4.19
N GLN A 23 0.80 -14.93 3.80
CA GLN A 23 1.01 -14.27 2.49
C GLN A 23 2.40 -13.66 2.39
N ALA A 24 2.88 -13.01 3.44
CA ALA A 24 4.23 -12.48 3.52
C ALA A 24 5.31 -13.59 3.64
N LYS A 25 4.93 -14.83 3.92
CA LYS A 25 5.83 -15.95 4.24
C LYS A 25 6.78 -15.62 5.40
N VAL A 26 6.27 -14.94 6.42
CA VAL A 26 7.03 -14.45 7.58
C VAL A 26 6.39 -14.97 8.85
N ASN A 27 7.20 -15.55 9.74
CA ASN A 27 6.77 -15.83 11.12
C ASN A 27 6.95 -14.58 11.98
N LEU A 28 5.84 -13.95 12.36
CA LEU A 28 5.86 -12.73 13.20
C LEU A 28 6.47 -12.94 14.57
N HIS A 29 6.43 -14.17 15.10
CA HIS A 29 6.98 -14.50 16.42
C HIS A 29 8.51 -14.52 16.46
N ASP A 30 9.18 -14.59 15.30
CA ASP A 30 10.63 -14.51 15.21
C ASP A 30 11.15 -13.09 15.49
N CYS A 31 10.26 -12.08 15.43
CA CYS A 31 10.61 -10.69 15.71
C CYS A 31 10.66 -10.41 17.21
N TYR A 32 11.87 -10.20 17.76
CA TYR A 32 12.08 -9.83 19.17
C TYR A 32 12.12 -8.32 19.43
N GLN A 33 11.64 -7.51 18.50
CA GLN A 33 11.43 -6.06 18.68
C GLN A 33 12.71 -5.24 18.92
N CYS A 34 13.82 -5.58 18.26
CA CYS A 34 15.12 -4.89 18.46
C CYS A 34 15.20 -3.45 17.90
N GLY A 35 14.23 -3.01 17.10
CA GLY A 35 14.15 -1.66 16.56
C GLY A 35 15.04 -1.35 15.34
N LYS A 36 15.92 -2.27 14.89
CA LYS A 36 16.84 -2.01 13.76
C LYS A 36 16.13 -1.70 12.44
N CYS A 37 14.94 -2.25 12.23
CA CYS A 37 14.13 -1.97 11.04
C CYS A 37 13.66 -0.50 10.99
N SER A 38 13.23 0.06 12.11
CA SER A 38 12.81 1.47 12.19
C SER A 38 14.00 2.42 12.20
N ALA A 39 15.05 2.12 12.98
CA ALA A 39 16.26 2.95 13.05
C ALA A 39 17.01 3.09 11.70
N GLY A 40 16.82 2.15 10.78
CA GLY A 40 17.42 2.22 9.44
C GLY A 40 16.46 2.58 8.32
N CYS A 41 15.22 2.89 8.63
CA CYS A 41 14.23 3.22 7.61
C CYS A 41 14.41 4.65 7.12
N PRO A 42 14.61 4.87 5.81
CA PRO A 42 14.78 6.24 5.27
C PRO A 42 13.49 7.06 5.37
N MET A 43 12.34 6.42 5.55
CA MET A 43 11.04 7.08 5.63
C MET A 43 10.50 7.16 7.07
N ALA A 44 11.28 6.73 8.09
CA ALA A 44 10.78 6.60 9.46
C ALA A 44 10.20 7.90 10.06
N GLU A 45 10.77 9.05 9.71
CA GLU A 45 10.32 10.36 10.19
C GLU A 45 8.96 10.80 9.62
N ALA A 46 8.62 10.28 8.43
CA ALA A 46 7.35 10.57 7.76
C ALA A 46 6.25 9.57 8.14
N MET A 47 6.60 8.47 8.82
CA MET A 47 5.67 7.39 9.17
C MET A 47 4.96 7.66 10.49
N ASP A 48 3.64 7.46 10.52
CA ASP A 48 2.83 7.44 11.75
C ASP A 48 3.18 6.24 12.63
N LEU A 49 3.37 5.07 12.02
CA LEU A 49 3.76 3.82 12.67
C LEU A 49 5.04 3.25 12.00
N PRO A 50 6.24 3.49 12.55
CA PRO A 50 7.48 2.92 12.01
C PRO A 50 7.42 1.39 11.91
N PRO A 51 8.25 0.74 11.05
CA PRO A 51 8.17 -0.70 10.78
C PRO A 51 8.16 -1.59 12.02
N GLN A 52 8.92 -1.25 13.07
CA GLN A 52 8.90 -1.98 14.34
C GLN A 52 7.52 -1.95 15.02
N GLN A 53 6.83 -0.80 14.98
CA GLN A 53 5.52 -0.66 15.61
C GLN A 53 4.46 -1.45 14.84
N ILE A 54 4.50 -1.45 13.50
CA ILE A 54 3.65 -2.32 12.67
C ILE A 54 3.84 -3.78 13.07
N MET A 55 5.10 -4.25 13.17
CA MET A 55 5.40 -5.62 13.62
C MET A 55 4.83 -5.90 15.01
N ARG A 56 4.95 -4.94 15.93
CA ARG A 56 4.44 -5.11 17.30
C ARG A 56 2.92 -5.17 17.35
N LEU A 57 2.25 -4.29 16.64
CA LEU A 57 0.79 -4.28 16.60
C LEU A 57 0.23 -5.58 16.00
N LEU A 58 0.85 -6.11 14.94
CA LEU A 58 0.48 -7.41 14.39
C LEU A 58 0.69 -8.55 15.41
N GLN A 59 1.81 -8.56 16.13
CA GLN A 59 2.04 -9.53 17.22
C GLN A 59 0.96 -9.46 18.31
N MET A 60 0.42 -8.26 18.55
CA MET A 60 -0.65 -8.01 19.53
C MET A 60 -2.06 -8.23 18.95
N GLY A 61 -2.18 -8.58 17.67
CA GLY A 61 -3.46 -8.74 16.98
C GLY A 61 -4.22 -7.43 16.75
N LYS A 62 -3.57 -6.26 16.80
CA LYS A 62 -4.20 -4.95 16.58
C LYS A 62 -4.31 -4.61 15.10
N VAL A 63 -5.05 -5.42 14.38
CA VAL A 63 -5.14 -5.39 12.90
C VAL A 63 -5.71 -4.08 12.39
N GLN A 64 -6.80 -3.59 12.98
CA GLN A 64 -7.45 -2.37 12.53
C GLN A 64 -6.49 -1.18 12.54
N GLN A 65 -5.70 -1.01 13.61
CA GLN A 65 -4.72 0.08 13.70
C GLN A 65 -3.66 -0.01 12.62
N VAL A 66 -3.25 -1.23 12.26
CA VAL A 66 -2.26 -1.48 11.21
C VAL A 66 -2.84 -1.21 9.82
N LEU A 67 -4.08 -1.60 9.56
CA LEU A 67 -4.75 -1.37 8.27
C LEU A 67 -5.05 0.10 8.02
N GLU A 68 -5.34 0.86 9.07
CA GLU A 68 -5.60 2.29 9.01
C GLU A 68 -4.34 3.16 9.02
N ALA A 69 -3.16 2.56 9.21
CA ALA A 69 -1.89 3.27 9.24
C ALA A 69 -1.50 3.83 7.86
N GLU A 70 -0.87 5.01 7.86
CA GLU A 70 -0.33 5.63 6.64
C GLU A 70 1.02 5.03 6.24
N SER A 71 1.76 4.50 7.20
CA SER A 71 3.12 3.99 7.02
C SER A 71 3.32 2.97 5.90
N PRO A 72 2.42 2.00 5.65
CA PRO A 72 2.54 1.07 4.53
C PRO A 72 2.47 1.76 3.17
N TRP A 73 1.81 2.93 3.08
CA TRP A 73 1.67 3.73 1.87
C TRP A 73 2.86 4.63 1.64
N ILE A 74 3.48 5.14 2.71
CA ILE A 74 4.70 5.96 2.68
C ILE A 74 5.95 5.08 2.45
N CYS A 75 5.84 3.76 2.68
CA CYS A 75 6.95 2.82 2.56
C CYS A 75 7.52 2.78 1.13
N ALA A 76 8.79 3.18 0.98
CA ALA A 76 9.52 3.16 -0.30
C ALA A 76 9.90 1.73 -0.77
N GLN A 77 9.58 0.69 -0.01
CA GLN A 77 9.89 -0.73 -0.30
C GLN A 77 11.38 -1.01 -0.61
N CYS A 78 12.28 -0.24 0.00
CA CYS A 78 13.73 -0.32 -0.23
C CYS A 78 14.40 -1.57 0.39
N ASN A 79 13.67 -2.42 1.09
CA ASN A 79 14.11 -3.65 1.76
C ASN A 79 15.21 -3.46 2.85
N THR A 80 15.56 -2.24 3.21
CA THR A 80 16.57 -1.97 4.25
C THR A 80 16.21 -2.61 5.59
N CYS A 81 14.92 -2.58 5.97
CA CYS A 81 14.43 -3.19 7.21
C CYS A 81 14.66 -4.70 7.26
N SER A 82 14.42 -5.42 6.14
CA SER A 82 14.62 -6.86 6.03
C SER A 82 16.10 -7.24 6.03
N SER A 83 16.95 -6.50 5.29
CA SER A 83 18.38 -6.77 5.22
C SER A 83 19.11 -6.51 6.53
N ARG A 84 18.62 -5.59 7.37
CA ARG A 84 19.18 -5.28 8.69
C ARG A 84 18.65 -6.15 9.83
N CYS A 85 17.66 -7.00 9.56
CA CYS A 85 17.02 -7.82 10.58
C CYS A 85 17.95 -8.96 11.04
N PRO A 86 18.33 -9.03 12.34
CA PRO A 86 19.21 -10.09 12.85
C PRO A 86 18.51 -11.46 12.85
N GLN A 87 17.19 -11.50 12.94
CA GLN A 87 16.38 -12.72 12.84
C GLN A 87 15.93 -13.06 11.42
N LYS A 88 16.43 -12.32 10.43
CA LYS A 88 16.08 -12.51 9.02
C LYS A 88 14.57 -12.44 8.73
N VAL A 89 13.83 -11.70 9.57
CA VAL A 89 12.41 -11.43 9.36
C VAL A 89 12.25 -10.45 8.20
N ASP A 90 11.49 -10.83 7.17
CA ASP A 90 11.22 -9.95 6.03
C ASP A 90 10.12 -8.92 6.37
N THR A 91 10.52 -7.89 7.11
CA THR A 91 9.64 -6.78 7.48
C THR A 91 9.10 -6.04 6.25
N ALA A 92 9.87 -5.96 5.15
CA ALA A 92 9.41 -5.32 3.93
C ALA A 92 8.25 -6.11 3.27
N ALA A 93 8.29 -7.45 3.32
CA ALA A 93 7.18 -8.28 2.88
C ALA A 93 5.92 -8.02 3.72
N ILE A 94 6.05 -7.91 5.04
CA ILE A 94 4.92 -7.54 5.92
C ILE A 94 4.35 -6.18 5.52
N MET A 95 5.18 -5.16 5.31
CA MET A 95 4.71 -3.82 4.89
C MET A 95 3.93 -3.87 3.56
N ARG A 96 4.38 -4.67 2.59
CA ARG A 96 3.66 -4.89 1.32
C ARG A 96 2.31 -5.54 1.52
N GLU A 97 2.25 -6.60 2.33
CA GLU A 97 1.00 -7.32 2.58
C GLU A 97 0.02 -6.50 3.40
N VAL A 98 0.47 -5.70 4.36
CA VAL A 98 -0.37 -4.75 5.09
C VAL A 98 -0.96 -3.70 4.14
N ARG A 99 -0.15 -3.13 3.23
CA ARG A 99 -0.64 -2.18 2.22
C ARG A 99 -1.69 -2.82 1.33
N ARG A 100 -1.45 -4.06 0.86
CA ARG A 100 -2.40 -4.82 0.06
C ARG A 100 -3.69 -5.08 0.82
N ALA A 101 -3.59 -5.56 2.06
CA ALA A 101 -4.74 -5.81 2.92
C ALA A 101 -5.55 -4.55 3.19
N SER A 102 -4.89 -3.43 3.52
CA SER A 102 -5.53 -2.12 3.71
C SER A 102 -6.28 -1.65 2.46
N HIS A 103 -5.70 -1.86 1.27
CA HIS A 103 -6.35 -1.53 0.01
C HIS A 103 -7.58 -2.41 -0.25
N GLU A 104 -7.43 -3.75 -0.16
CA GLU A 104 -8.50 -4.71 -0.47
C GLU A 104 -9.68 -4.62 0.52
N THR A 105 -9.41 -4.25 1.78
CA THR A 105 -10.45 -4.08 2.83
C THR A 105 -11.00 -2.64 2.93
N GLY A 106 -10.51 -1.70 2.12
CA GLY A 106 -11.00 -0.33 2.08
C GLY A 106 -10.63 0.54 3.29
N HIS A 107 -9.61 0.17 4.07
CA HIS A 107 -9.17 0.91 5.27
C HIS A 107 -8.13 2.01 4.98
N HIS A 108 -7.72 2.17 3.72
CA HIS A 108 -6.72 3.17 3.35
C HIS A 108 -7.21 4.60 3.57
N LYS A 109 -6.38 5.41 4.25
CA LYS A 109 -6.71 6.81 4.59
C LYS A 109 -6.08 7.83 3.64
N LEU A 110 -4.97 7.49 2.97
CA LEU A 110 -4.27 8.41 2.09
C LEU A 110 -5.00 8.55 0.75
N HIS A 111 -5.87 9.57 0.68
CA HIS A 111 -6.66 9.88 -0.50
C HIS A 111 -5.79 10.06 -1.75
N ASP A 112 -4.73 10.87 -1.66
CA ASP A 112 -3.88 11.21 -2.80
C ASP A 112 -3.16 10.00 -3.40
N SER A 113 -2.62 9.12 -2.54
CA SER A 113 -1.98 7.88 -3.01
C SER A 113 -2.96 6.96 -3.71
N ASN A 114 -4.17 6.83 -3.17
CA ASN A 114 -5.22 6.01 -3.77
C ASN A 114 -5.69 6.58 -5.12
N VAL A 115 -5.88 7.91 -5.21
CA VAL A 115 -6.23 8.59 -6.46
C VAL A 115 -5.15 8.35 -7.51
N PHE A 116 -3.87 8.52 -7.14
CA PHE A 116 -2.75 8.29 -8.05
C PHE A 116 -2.72 6.85 -8.55
N GLU A 117 -2.78 5.85 -7.67
CA GLU A 117 -2.75 4.43 -8.04
C GLU A 117 -3.92 4.05 -8.94
N THR A 118 -5.13 4.53 -8.62
CA THR A 118 -6.33 4.27 -9.41
C THR A 118 -6.20 4.83 -10.83
N LEU A 119 -5.73 6.07 -10.95
CA LEU A 119 -5.53 6.71 -12.26
C LEU A 119 -4.41 6.05 -13.06
N PHE A 120 -3.32 5.66 -12.38
CA PHE A 120 -2.20 4.95 -13.01
C PHE A 120 -2.65 3.61 -13.60
N ILE A 121 -3.33 2.77 -12.82
CA ILE A 121 -3.85 1.48 -13.29
C ILE A 121 -4.88 1.66 -14.41
N LYS A 122 -5.77 2.66 -14.30
CA LYS A 122 -6.73 3.00 -15.35
C LYS A 122 -6.01 3.40 -16.65
N GLY A 123 -4.94 4.16 -16.57
CA GLY A 123 -4.11 4.54 -17.72
C GLY A 123 -3.46 3.32 -18.38
N ILE A 124 -2.85 2.43 -17.58
CA ILE A 124 -2.25 1.18 -18.05
C ILE A 124 -3.31 0.29 -18.71
N LYS A 125 -4.47 0.13 -18.08
CA LYS A 125 -5.58 -0.68 -18.60
C LYS A 125 -6.10 -0.17 -19.95
N SER A 126 -6.16 1.16 -20.13
CA SER A 126 -6.72 1.76 -21.35
C SER A 126 -5.73 1.80 -22.52
N LYS A 127 -4.45 2.01 -22.28
CA LYS A 127 -3.43 2.27 -23.32
C LYS A 127 -2.25 1.30 -23.31
N GLY A 128 -2.18 0.43 -22.31
CA GLY A 128 -1.09 -0.53 -22.13
C GLY A 128 0.24 0.11 -21.67
N LYS A 129 0.29 1.43 -21.57
CA LYS A 129 1.43 2.22 -21.09
C LYS A 129 0.97 3.37 -20.22
N SER A 130 1.78 3.73 -19.23
CA SER A 130 1.58 4.99 -18.50
C SER A 130 1.97 6.16 -19.40
N ASN A 131 1.11 7.17 -19.45
CA ASN A 131 1.41 8.46 -20.04
C ASN A 131 1.51 9.46 -18.89
N GLU A 132 2.73 9.85 -18.55
CA GLU A 132 3.04 10.65 -17.37
C GLU A 132 2.30 12.00 -17.35
N GLN A 133 2.19 12.65 -18.49
CA GLN A 133 1.55 13.96 -18.62
C GLN A 133 0.04 13.87 -18.42
N TYR A 134 -0.56 12.85 -19.02
CA TYR A 134 -1.99 12.61 -18.89
C TYR A 134 -2.32 12.19 -17.45
N LEU A 135 -1.46 11.36 -16.84
CA LEU A 135 -1.57 10.96 -15.44
C LEU A 135 -1.46 12.16 -14.51
N ALA A 136 -0.44 13.03 -14.70
CA ALA A 136 -0.26 14.23 -13.90
C ALA A 136 -1.45 15.19 -14.02
N ALA A 137 -1.97 15.42 -15.23
CA ALA A 137 -3.14 16.25 -15.45
C ALA A 137 -4.39 15.68 -14.75
N GLN A 138 -4.65 14.38 -14.91
CA GLN A 138 -5.78 13.73 -14.25
C GLN A 138 -5.64 13.73 -12.72
N TYR A 139 -4.42 13.48 -12.22
CA TYR A 139 -4.14 13.50 -10.79
C TYR A 139 -4.39 14.88 -10.19
N ASN A 140 -3.86 15.95 -10.82
CA ASN A 140 -4.06 17.32 -10.33
C ASN A 140 -5.54 17.71 -10.29
N VAL A 141 -6.33 17.26 -11.26
CA VAL A 141 -7.78 17.50 -11.26
C VAL A 141 -8.49 16.69 -10.17
N ALA A 142 -8.15 15.40 -10.02
CA ALA A 142 -8.85 14.49 -9.12
C ALA A 142 -8.46 14.69 -7.64
N SER A 143 -7.19 15.10 -7.37
CA SER A 143 -6.71 15.41 -6.01
C SER A 143 -6.99 16.84 -5.56
N GLY A 144 -7.46 17.72 -6.46
CA GLY A 144 -7.68 19.14 -6.17
C GLY A 144 -6.41 20.01 -6.17
N HIS A 145 -5.26 19.45 -6.57
CA HIS A 145 -3.97 20.16 -6.60
C HIS A 145 -3.71 20.85 -7.95
N PHE A 146 -4.66 21.67 -8.40
CA PHE A 146 -4.67 22.27 -9.75
C PHE A 146 -3.43 23.06 -10.14
N ILE A 147 -2.67 23.60 -9.18
CA ILE A 147 -1.58 24.55 -9.42
C ILE A 147 -0.20 23.92 -9.08
N GLN A 148 -0.13 22.72 -8.58
CA GLN A 148 1.10 22.11 -8.04
C GLN A 148 2.27 22.17 -9.02
N ASP A 149 2.05 21.92 -10.32
CA ASP A 149 3.08 21.91 -11.36
C ASP A 149 2.97 23.08 -12.37
N ALA A 150 1.97 23.94 -12.21
CA ALA A 150 1.67 25.01 -13.17
C ALA A 150 2.85 26.00 -13.37
N LEU A 151 3.60 26.27 -12.31
CA LEU A 151 4.78 27.17 -12.37
C LEU A 151 5.98 26.56 -13.09
N ASN A 152 6.10 25.22 -13.07
CA ASN A 152 7.20 24.49 -13.70
C ASN A 152 6.86 24.05 -15.13
N ALA A 153 5.59 23.92 -15.47
CA ALA A 153 5.13 23.44 -16.77
C ALA A 153 5.71 24.23 -17.96
N PRO A 154 5.75 25.59 -17.96
CA PRO A 154 6.33 26.36 -19.07
C PRO A 154 7.81 26.04 -19.29
N LYS A 155 8.60 25.90 -18.21
CA LYS A 155 10.04 25.58 -18.28
C LYS A 155 10.27 24.16 -18.80
N MET A 156 9.42 23.20 -18.41
CA MET A 156 9.49 21.83 -18.86
C MET A 156 9.12 21.70 -20.35
N PHE A 157 8.12 22.47 -20.79
CA PHE A 157 7.73 22.54 -22.20
C PHE A 157 8.84 23.13 -23.07
N GLN A 158 9.47 24.23 -22.62
CA GLN A 158 10.57 24.87 -23.33
C GLN A 158 11.81 23.97 -23.47
N LYS A 159 12.01 23.05 -22.51
CA LYS A 159 13.11 22.07 -22.53
C LYS A 159 12.76 20.76 -23.26
N ASN A 160 11.63 20.69 -23.97
CA ASN A 160 11.12 19.48 -24.61
C ASN A 160 11.00 18.25 -23.68
N MET A 161 10.85 18.49 -22.37
CA MET A 161 10.65 17.42 -21.38
C MET A 161 9.21 16.93 -21.37
N ILE A 162 8.29 17.73 -21.91
CA ILE A 162 6.86 17.41 -22.05
C ILE A 162 6.55 17.29 -23.54
N GLY A 163 6.23 16.08 -24.01
CA GLY A 163 5.81 15.83 -25.39
C GLY A 163 4.32 15.49 -25.43
N ILE A 164 3.56 16.03 -26.37
CA ILE A 164 2.10 15.80 -26.54
C ILE A 164 1.80 14.38 -27.12
N SER A 165 2.83 13.55 -27.32
CA SER A 165 2.67 12.23 -27.92
C SER A 165 2.06 11.22 -26.94
N MET A 166 0.81 10.84 -27.15
CA MET A 166 0.20 9.72 -26.43
C MET A 166 0.74 8.40 -26.97
N GLN A 167 1.70 7.82 -26.24
CA GLN A 167 2.20 6.50 -26.57
C GLN A 167 1.20 5.42 -26.14
N GLN A 168 0.96 4.46 -27.02
CA GLN A 168 0.15 3.29 -26.77
C GLN A 168 1.01 2.03 -26.98
N SER A 169 0.73 0.95 -26.24
CA SER A 169 1.40 -0.32 -26.49
C SER A 169 0.87 -0.98 -27.76
N GLU A 170 1.61 -1.93 -28.33
CA GLU A 170 1.19 -2.67 -29.52
C GLU A 170 -0.06 -3.52 -29.27
N ASN A 171 -0.26 -4.00 -28.04
CA ASN A 171 -1.43 -4.80 -27.69
C ASN A 171 -2.03 -4.39 -26.33
N PRO A 172 -2.78 -3.28 -26.27
CA PRO A 172 -3.39 -2.80 -25.04
C PRO A 172 -4.46 -3.74 -24.50
N ALA A 173 -5.14 -4.49 -25.35
CA ALA A 173 -6.18 -5.43 -24.92
C ALA A 173 -5.62 -6.60 -24.11
N ALA A 174 -4.46 -7.13 -24.48
CA ALA A 174 -3.79 -8.17 -23.71
C ALA A 174 -3.39 -7.67 -22.32
N ILE A 175 -2.86 -6.45 -22.23
CA ILE A 175 -2.50 -5.81 -20.97
C ILE A 175 -3.74 -5.57 -20.11
N ALA A 176 -4.83 -5.09 -20.70
CA ALA A 176 -6.11 -4.90 -20.00
C ALA A 176 -6.61 -6.21 -19.39
N SER A 177 -6.55 -7.32 -20.15
CA SER A 177 -7.00 -8.64 -19.64
C SER A 177 -6.15 -9.14 -18.47
N ILE A 178 -4.83 -8.88 -18.47
CA ILE A 178 -3.94 -9.22 -17.36
C ILE A 178 -4.31 -8.41 -16.12
N VAL A 179 -4.49 -7.10 -16.27
CA VAL A 179 -4.88 -6.21 -15.16
C VAL A 179 -6.23 -6.66 -14.57
N GLU A 180 -7.22 -6.99 -15.42
CA GLU A 180 -8.53 -7.47 -14.95
C GLU A 180 -8.44 -8.77 -14.16
N LYS A 181 -7.65 -9.73 -14.62
CA LYS A 181 -7.41 -10.98 -13.87
C LYS A 181 -6.78 -10.71 -12.51
N CYS A 182 -5.74 -9.85 -12.46
CA CYS A 182 -5.11 -9.48 -11.20
C CYS A 182 -6.08 -8.76 -10.24
N GLN A 183 -6.98 -7.92 -10.76
CA GLN A 183 -7.98 -7.23 -9.95
C GLN A 183 -9.10 -8.15 -9.41
N GLN A 184 -9.36 -9.27 -10.08
CA GLN A 184 -10.34 -10.28 -9.62
C GLN A 184 -9.79 -11.18 -8.51
N GLU A 185 -8.45 -11.28 -8.37
CA GLU A 185 -7.79 -12.07 -7.34
C GLU A 185 -7.66 -11.26 -6.05
N THR A 186 -8.76 -11.11 -5.30
CA THR A 186 -8.71 -10.54 -3.94
C THR A 186 -8.22 -11.59 -2.96
N THR A 187 -7.24 -11.23 -2.12
CA THR A 187 -6.66 -12.13 -1.12
C THR A 187 -7.30 -11.93 0.25
N TYR A 188 -7.64 -10.69 0.58
CA TYR A 188 -8.19 -10.33 1.88
C TYR A 188 -9.68 -10.03 1.78
N LYS A 189 -10.46 -10.65 2.68
CA LYS A 189 -11.88 -10.34 2.84
C LYS A 189 -12.06 -9.22 3.85
N SER A 190 -13.15 -8.46 3.73
CA SER A 190 -13.51 -7.47 4.74
C SER A 190 -13.71 -8.12 6.11
N PHE A 191 -13.46 -7.39 7.19
CA PHE A 191 -13.74 -7.87 8.56
C PHE A 191 -15.20 -8.27 8.78
N THR A 192 -16.13 -7.65 8.05
CA THR A 192 -17.56 -7.95 8.11
C THR A 192 -17.92 -9.31 7.51
N ASP A 193 -17.06 -9.87 6.64
CA ASP A 193 -17.32 -11.15 5.97
C ASP A 193 -17.07 -12.37 6.87
N PHE A 194 -16.52 -12.16 8.07
CA PHE A 194 -16.25 -13.21 9.06
C PHE A 194 -17.39 -13.41 10.08
N GLU A 195 -18.46 -12.62 10.01
CA GLU A 195 -19.59 -12.74 10.95
C GLU A 195 -20.51 -13.94 10.70
N GLY A 196 -20.23 -14.77 9.67
CA GLY A 196 -21.09 -15.86 9.23
C GLY A 196 -20.73 -17.29 9.71
N ASP A 197 -19.60 -17.50 10.38
CA ASP A 197 -19.12 -18.85 10.74
C ASP A 197 -19.24 -19.18 12.24
N GLU A 198 -20.22 -18.63 12.93
CA GLU A 198 -20.62 -19.14 14.25
C GLU A 198 -21.70 -20.23 14.10
N GLN A 199 -21.23 -21.48 13.94
CA GLN A 199 -21.98 -22.70 14.25
C GLN A 199 -21.18 -23.60 15.17
#